data_132038a07ade62de11fa54d01127626a
#
_entry.id   132038a07ade62de11fa54d01127626a
#
_cell.length_a   1.000
_cell.length_b   1.000
_cell.length_c   1.000
_cell.angle_alpha   90.00
_cell.angle_beta   90.00
_cell.angle_gamma   90.00
#
_symmetry.space_group_name_H-M   'P 1'
#
loop_
_entity.id
_entity.type
_entity.pdbx_description
1 polymer ?
#
loop_
_entity_poly.entity_id
_entity_poly.type
_entity_poly.pdbx_seq_one_letter_code
_entity_poly.pdbx_strand_id
1 'polypeptide(L)'
;VCGVYEKENIRAVIEQGVAMIGLNFEKGNPRFVKMYSSNSGIQPDYSSLQVDAIKKNKDILSFANVKVFGVFKDDMPQSIITRIYNFKLNGVQLNGDENTVMIDNLRTTVVGDIAPSLDIIIEVNSYDDLDKALPFEGHADMIFFKLNPILLKSQEISKTVEALNNFTSSLPFFVGGDAGESVVNALKGIKNEAFLGLNVDAEIETEEGLKDIEKLQSLQQLLAR
;
A
#
# COMPACT_ATOMS: atom_id res chain seq x y z
N VAL A 1 2.67 -4.26 -3.88
CA VAL A 1 3.40 -3.31 -4.74
C VAL A 1 2.64 -2.00 -4.77
N CYS A 2 3.29 -0.89 -4.44
CA CYS A 2 2.67 0.44 -4.33
C CYS A 2 3.10 1.37 -5.46
N GLY A 3 2.35 2.48 -5.67
CA GLY A 3 2.71 3.53 -6.62
C GLY A 3 2.59 3.15 -8.09
N VAL A 4 1.69 2.24 -8.43
CA VAL A 4 1.37 1.90 -9.81
C VAL A 4 0.25 2.79 -10.34
N TYR A 5 0.31 3.21 -11.59
CA TYR A 5 -0.75 4.00 -12.23
C TYR A 5 -0.95 3.70 -13.73
N GLU A 6 0.03 3.11 -14.38
CA GLU A 6 -0.01 2.79 -15.81
C GLU A 6 -0.65 1.41 -16.01
N LYS A 7 -1.62 1.31 -16.94
CA LYS A 7 -2.50 0.15 -17.12
C LYS A 7 -1.78 -1.15 -17.44
N GLU A 8 -0.92 -1.12 -18.45
CA GLU A 8 -0.19 -2.30 -18.91
C GLU A 8 0.80 -2.76 -17.84
N ASN A 9 1.40 -1.80 -17.12
CA ASN A 9 2.29 -2.10 -16.01
C ASN A 9 1.55 -2.68 -14.80
N ILE A 10 0.36 -2.14 -14.45
CA ILE A 10 -0.51 -2.75 -13.42
C ILE A 10 -0.80 -4.20 -13.76
N ARG A 11 -1.18 -4.49 -15.00
CA ARG A 11 -1.47 -5.85 -15.45
C ARG A 11 -0.24 -6.74 -15.31
N ALA A 12 0.91 -6.30 -15.81
CA ALA A 12 2.16 -7.05 -15.72
C ALA A 12 2.56 -7.34 -14.27
N VAL A 13 2.38 -6.37 -13.35
CA VAL A 13 2.62 -6.54 -11.91
C VAL A 13 1.67 -7.59 -11.32
N ILE A 14 0.38 -7.54 -11.66
CA ILE A 14 -0.62 -8.49 -11.17
C ILE A 14 -0.33 -9.91 -11.64
N GLU A 15 0.13 -10.07 -12.89
CA GLU A 15 0.51 -11.36 -13.46
C GLU A 15 1.69 -12.02 -12.71
N GLN A 16 2.46 -11.24 -11.94
CA GLN A 16 3.50 -11.78 -11.05
C GLN A 16 2.96 -12.38 -9.74
N GLY A 17 1.64 -12.40 -9.54
CA GLY A 17 1.03 -13.01 -8.36
C GLY A 17 1.18 -12.17 -7.09
N VAL A 18 1.27 -10.84 -7.21
CA VAL A 18 1.26 -9.96 -6.04
C VAL A 18 -0.09 -10.00 -5.33
N ALA A 19 -0.09 -9.95 -4.00
CA ALA A 19 -1.32 -10.01 -3.21
C ALA A 19 -2.08 -8.67 -3.21
N MET A 20 -1.33 -7.55 -3.28
CA MET A 20 -1.89 -6.20 -3.15
C MET A 20 -1.20 -5.23 -4.10
N ILE A 21 -1.97 -4.26 -4.64
CA ILE A 21 -1.45 -3.09 -5.33
C ILE A 21 -1.93 -1.81 -4.66
N GLY A 22 -1.11 -0.77 -4.66
CA GLY A 22 -1.38 0.54 -4.07
C GLY A 22 -1.47 1.64 -5.13
N LEU A 23 -2.59 2.34 -5.16
CA LEU A 23 -2.80 3.56 -5.95
C LEU A 23 -2.51 4.77 -5.07
N ASN A 24 -1.60 5.63 -5.47
CA ASN A 24 -1.20 6.77 -4.66
C ASN A 24 -2.12 7.97 -4.88
N PHE A 25 -2.72 8.47 -3.80
CA PHE A 25 -3.57 9.67 -3.78
C PHE A 25 -2.98 10.80 -2.93
N GLU A 26 -1.72 10.71 -2.51
CA GLU A 26 -1.04 11.79 -1.79
C GLU A 26 -0.74 12.94 -2.74
N LYS A 27 -1.23 14.13 -2.40
CA LYS A 27 -0.99 15.34 -3.20
C LYS A 27 0.49 15.68 -3.26
N GLY A 28 0.98 15.95 -4.47
CA GLY A 28 2.38 16.25 -4.71
C GLY A 28 3.29 15.03 -4.90
N ASN A 29 2.77 13.82 -4.70
CA ASN A 29 3.48 12.61 -5.04
C ASN A 29 3.55 12.46 -6.58
N PRO A 30 4.71 12.17 -7.18
CA PRO A 30 4.81 12.00 -8.63
C PRO A 30 3.97 10.83 -9.17
N ARG A 31 3.63 9.86 -8.32
CA ARG A 31 2.77 8.69 -8.65
C ARG A 31 1.30 8.95 -8.37
N PHE A 32 0.92 10.22 -8.19
CA PHE A 32 -0.45 10.60 -7.86
C PHE A 32 -1.44 10.22 -8.95
N VAL A 33 -2.45 9.43 -8.58
CA VAL A 33 -3.57 9.08 -9.45
C VAL A 33 -4.61 10.21 -9.44
N LYS A 34 -4.72 10.92 -10.56
CA LYS A 34 -5.58 12.10 -10.69
C LYS A 34 -7.06 11.73 -10.81
N MET A 35 -7.89 12.65 -10.35
CA MET A 35 -9.33 12.67 -10.62
C MET A 35 -9.68 13.99 -11.31
N TYR A 36 -10.57 13.94 -12.29
CA TYR A 36 -11.06 15.15 -12.96
C TYR A 36 -12.57 15.29 -12.80
N SER A 37 -13.04 16.54 -12.83
CA SER A 37 -14.47 16.84 -12.83
C SER A 37 -15.02 16.71 -14.24
N SER A 38 -16.13 16.02 -14.37
CA SER A 38 -16.87 15.87 -15.63
C SER A 38 -18.34 16.27 -15.45
N ASN A 39 -19.09 16.40 -16.53
CA ASN A 39 -20.55 16.62 -16.47
C ASN A 39 -21.31 15.47 -15.78
N SER A 40 -20.68 14.32 -15.60
CA SER A 40 -21.21 13.15 -14.89
C SER A 40 -20.75 13.08 -13.44
N GLY A 41 -20.10 14.13 -12.92
CA GLY A 41 -19.49 14.18 -11.58
C GLY A 41 -17.96 14.07 -11.62
N ILE A 42 -17.36 13.77 -10.48
CA ILE A 42 -15.91 13.56 -10.37
C ILE A 42 -15.60 12.15 -10.87
N GLN A 43 -14.77 12.07 -11.90
CA GLN A 43 -14.30 10.79 -12.44
C GLN A 43 -12.79 10.66 -12.28
N PRO A 44 -12.26 9.44 -12.10
CA PRO A 44 -10.83 9.22 -12.10
C PRO A 44 -10.22 9.70 -13.42
N ASP A 45 -9.08 10.38 -13.34
CA ASP A 45 -8.29 10.71 -14.52
C ASP A 45 -7.53 9.46 -14.97
N TYR A 46 -8.10 8.78 -15.94
CA TYR A 46 -7.49 7.61 -16.56
C TYR A 46 -6.63 7.96 -17.79
N SER A 47 -6.15 9.19 -17.89
CA SER A 47 -5.30 9.58 -19.04
C SER A 47 -4.05 8.70 -19.14
N SER A 48 -3.53 8.23 -18.02
CA SER A 48 -2.54 7.16 -17.92
C SER A 48 -3.12 5.74 -17.94
N LEU A 49 -4.42 5.57 -17.62
CA LEU A 49 -5.12 4.29 -17.56
C LEU A 49 -6.13 4.12 -18.73
N GLN A 50 -6.05 4.86 -19.76
CA GLN A 50 -6.90 4.90 -20.98
C GLN A 50 -8.40 4.59 -20.75
N VAL A 51 -9.21 5.63 -20.64
CA VAL A 51 -10.67 5.59 -20.35
C VAL A 51 -11.45 4.56 -21.22
N ASP A 52 -11.09 4.43 -22.50
CA ASP A 52 -11.77 3.49 -23.41
C ASP A 52 -11.49 2.02 -23.08
N ALA A 53 -10.38 1.73 -22.46
CA ALA A 53 -10.05 0.38 -22.04
C ALA A 53 -10.80 -0.02 -20.76
N ILE A 54 -11.11 0.96 -19.89
CA ILE A 54 -11.90 0.74 -18.67
C ILE A 54 -13.38 0.52 -19.02
N LYS A 55 -13.90 1.22 -20.02
CA LYS A 55 -15.26 1.00 -20.53
C LYS A 55 -15.42 -0.37 -21.20
N LYS A 56 -14.37 -0.88 -21.86
CA LYS A 56 -14.35 -2.19 -22.52
C LYS A 56 -13.95 -3.35 -21.60
N ASN A 57 -13.07 -3.08 -20.63
CA ASN A 57 -12.66 -4.06 -19.62
C ASN A 57 -13.17 -3.58 -18.26
N LYS A 58 -14.35 -3.98 -17.88
CA LYS A 58 -14.94 -3.75 -16.55
C LYS A 58 -14.04 -4.20 -15.40
N ASP A 59 -12.89 -4.80 -15.68
CA ASP A 59 -12.16 -5.68 -14.78
C ASP A 59 -10.65 -5.42 -14.65
N ILE A 60 -10.12 -4.22 -14.98
CA ILE A 60 -8.69 -3.98 -14.79
C ILE A 60 -8.28 -4.01 -13.30
N LEU A 61 -9.22 -3.66 -12.43
CA LEU A 61 -9.03 -3.70 -10.97
C LEU A 61 -9.84 -4.81 -10.29
N SER A 62 -10.57 -5.64 -11.04
CA SER A 62 -11.30 -6.80 -10.54
C SER A 62 -10.61 -8.11 -10.90
N PHE A 63 -9.28 -8.14 -10.81
CA PHE A 63 -8.57 -9.41 -10.86
C PHE A 63 -8.88 -10.19 -9.57
N ALA A 64 -9.46 -11.36 -9.73
CA ALA A 64 -10.12 -12.14 -8.68
C ALA A 64 -9.28 -12.45 -7.42
N ASN A 65 -7.98 -12.11 -7.39
CA ASN A 65 -7.09 -12.46 -6.29
C ASN A 65 -6.15 -11.32 -5.85
N VAL A 66 -6.32 -10.08 -6.34
CA VAL A 66 -5.47 -8.95 -5.96
C VAL A 66 -6.31 -7.88 -5.29
N LYS A 67 -5.92 -7.47 -4.09
CA LYS A 67 -6.56 -6.35 -3.39
C LYS A 67 -5.98 -5.01 -3.87
N VAL A 68 -6.85 -4.03 -4.12
CA VAL A 68 -6.48 -2.67 -4.52
C VAL A 68 -6.65 -1.73 -3.34
N PHE A 69 -5.56 -1.06 -2.96
CA PHE A 69 -5.54 -0.09 -1.88
C PHE A 69 -5.33 1.33 -2.40
N GLY A 70 -6.00 2.29 -1.77
CA GLY A 70 -5.68 3.70 -1.95
C GLY A 70 -4.74 4.18 -0.86
N VAL A 71 -3.66 4.86 -1.23
CA VAL A 71 -2.72 5.47 -0.29
C VAL A 71 -3.05 6.94 -0.13
N PHE A 72 -3.27 7.38 1.10
CA PHE A 72 -3.70 8.72 1.47
C PHE A 72 -2.78 9.29 2.54
N LYS A 73 -2.69 10.62 2.59
CA LYS A 73 -1.99 11.35 3.63
C LYS A 73 -2.74 12.62 3.96
N ASP A 74 -3.21 12.74 5.21
CA ASP A 74 -3.91 13.92 5.73
C ASP A 74 -5.06 14.41 4.82
N ASP A 75 -5.73 13.49 4.15
CA ASP A 75 -6.82 13.82 3.22
C ASP A 75 -8.16 13.90 3.98
N MET A 76 -9.05 14.71 3.47
CA MET A 76 -10.40 14.81 4.06
C MET A 76 -11.17 13.50 3.88
N PRO A 77 -11.93 13.04 4.90
CA PRO A 77 -12.72 11.79 4.81
C PRO A 77 -13.57 11.69 3.56
N GLN A 78 -14.22 12.78 3.13
CA GLN A 78 -15.03 12.81 1.92
C GLN A 78 -14.23 12.53 0.64
N SER A 79 -12.98 12.98 0.58
CA SER A 79 -12.07 12.70 -0.52
C SER A 79 -11.70 11.21 -0.56
N ILE A 80 -11.40 10.62 0.60
CA ILE A 80 -11.11 9.20 0.74
C ILE A 80 -12.31 8.35 0.32
N ILE A 81 -13.50 8.64 0.85
CA ILE A 81 -14.75 7.93 0.51
C ILE A 81 -15.04 8.00 -0.99
N THR A 82 -14.87 9.17 -1.59
CA THR A 82 -15.08 9.34 -3.04
C THR A 82 -14.15 8.43 -3.85
N ARG A 83 -12.90 8.28 -3.43
CA ARG A 83 -11.93 7.40 -4.10
C ARG A 83 -12.22 5.92 -3.85
N ILE A 84 -12.62 5.54 -2.63
CA ILE A 84 -13.07 4.18 -2.33
C ILE A 84 -14.17 3.76 -3.30
N TYR A 85 -15.17 4.61 -3.46
CA TYR A 85 -16.30 4.33 -4.36
C TYR A 85 -15.88 4.27 -5.83
N ASN A 86 -15.17 5.30 -6.32
CA ASN A 86 -14.84 5.44 -7.74
C ASN A 86 -13.84 4.39 -8.23
N PHE A 87 -12.87 4.02 -7.39
CA PHE A 87 -11.83 3.05 -7.72
C PHE A 87 -12.13 1.64 -7.21
N LYS A 88 -13.28 1.44 -6.54
CA LYS A 88 -13.66 0.15 -5.93
C LYS A 88 -12.53 -0.42 -5.07
N LEU A 89 -11.97 0.43 -4.22
CA LEU A 89 -10.87 0.04 -3.36
C LEU A 89 -11.29 -1.05 -2.37
N ASN A 90 -10.43 -2.04 -2.19
CA ASN A 90 -10.56 -3.06 -1.14
C ASN A 90 -10.08 -2.55 0.22
N GLY A 91 -9.26 -1.50 0.22
CA GLY A 91 -8.77 -0.91 1.45
C GLY A 91 -8.11 0.45 1.24
N VAL A 92 -7.73 1.05 2.35
CA VAL A 92 -7.01 2.31 2.39
C VAL A 92 -5.75 2.16 3.23
N GLN A 93 -4.67 2.82 2.82
CA GLN A 93 -3.45 3.00 3.60
C GLN A 93 -3.36 4.48 3.98
N LEU A 94 -3.26 4.75 5.27
CA LEU A 94 -3.25 6.09 5.84
C LEU A 94 -1.82 6.40 6.34
N ASN A 95 -1.20 7.40 5.73
CA ASN A 95 0.23 7.71 5.88
C ASN A 95 0.48 9.04 6.61
N GLY A 96 -0.58 9.66 7.15
CA GLY A 96 -0.52 10.95 7.81
C GLY A 96 -0.75 10.87 9.31
N ASP A 97 -1.33 11.94 9.85
CA ASP A 97 -1.66 12.08 11.27
C ASP A 97 -3.10 11.61 11.57
N GLU A 98 -3.63 10.67 10.77
CA GLU A 98 -4.97 10.10 10.97
C GLU A 98 -5.03 9.37 12.31
N ASN A 99 -5.97 9.80 13.16
CA ASN A 99 -6.17 9.20 14.48
C ASN A 99 -7.30 8.16 14.48
N THR A 100 -7.41 7.40 15.56
CA THR A 100 -8.40 6.33 15.72
C THR A 100 -9.84 6.80 15.56
N VAL A 101 -10.16 8.03 15.99
CA VAL A 101 -11.52 8.60 15.84
C VAL A 101 -11.85 8.81 14.35
N MET A 102 -10.91 9.32 13.58
CA MET A 102 -11.07 9.49 12.13
C MET A 102 -11.23 8.14 11.43
N ILE A 103 -10.46 7.15 11.83
CA ILE A 103 -10.51 5.78 11.30
C ILE A 103 -11.87 5.14 11.57
N ASP A 104 -12.36 5.22 12.80
CA ASP A 104 -13.67 4.68 13.18
C ASP A 104 -14.82 5.37 12.44
N ASN A 105 -14.74 6.69 12.28
CA ASN A 105 -15.72 7.45 11.52
C ASN A 105 -15.70 7.07 10.03
N LEU A 106 -14.52 6.90 9.45
CA LEU A 106 -14.36 6.45 8.06
C LEU A 106 -14.98 5.05 7.89
N ARG A 107 -14.62 4.11 8.75
CA ARG A 107 -15.15 2.74 8.76
C ARG A 107 -16.66 2.74 8.87
N THR A 108 -17.23 3.46 9.85
CA THR A 108 -18.69 3.55 10.05
C THR A 108 -19.40 4.09 8.82
N THR A 109 -18.80 5.06 8.14
CA THR A 109 -19.42 5.69 6.97
C THR A 109 -19.41 4.77 5.74
N VAL A 110 -18.38 3.95 5.55
CA VAL A 110 -18.23 3.17 4.30
C VAL A 110 -18.75 1.74 4.39
N VAL A 111 -18.77 1.15 5.60
CA VAL A 111 -19.06 -0.29 5.78
C VAL A 111 -20.49 -0.65 5.41
N GLY A 112 -21.48 0.27 5.56
CA GLY A 112 -22.88 -0.02 5.24
C GLY A 112 -23.11 -0.36 3.78
N ASP A 113 -22.83 0.61 2.90
CA ASP A 113 -23.31 0.57 1.50
C ASP A 113 -22.18 0.68 0.46
N ILE A 114 -20.98 1.15 0.83
CA ILE A 114 -19.91 1.49 -0.11
C ILE A 114 -18.87 0.38 -0.20
N ALA A 115 -18.32 -0.05 0.94
CA ALA A 115 -17.26 -1.06 1.03
C ALA A 115 -17.40 -1.87 2.31
N PRO A 116 -18.28 -2.89 2.35
CA PRO A 116 -18.59 -3.67 3.57
C PRO A 116 -17.38 -4.36 4.21
N SER A 117 -16.35 -4.64 3.44
CA SER A 117 -15.13 -5.33 3.87
C SER A 117 -13.88 -4.49 3.62
N LEU A 118 -13.94 -3.18 3.87
CA LEU A 118 -12.80 -2.28 3.69
C LEU A 118 -11.71 -2.59 4.71
N ASP A 119 -10.52 -2.92 4.24
CA ASP A 119 -9.33 -3.04 5.08
C ASP A 119 -8.69 -1.65 5.31
N ILE A 120 -8.23 -1.38 6.52
CA ILE A 120 -7.52 -0.13 6.87
C ILE A 120 -6.11 -0.47 7.32
N ILE A 121 -5.12 0.10 6.62
CA ILE A 121 -3.71 0.00 6.90
C ILE A 121 -3.23 1.32 7.47
N ILE A 122 -2.47 1.29 8.55
CA ILE A 122 -1.80 2.47 9.11
C ILE A 122 -0.31 2.38 8.81
N GLU A 123 0.26 3.45 8.23
CA GLU A 123 1.70 3.59 8.09
C GLU A 123 2.31 4.09 9.40
N VAL A 124 3.31 3.39 9.87
CA VAL A 124 4.10 3.79 11.03
C VAL A 124 5.53 4.06 10.57
N ASN A 125 5.93 5.32 10.66
CA ASN A 125 7.26 5.81 10.30
C ASN A 125 8.19 5.81 11.51
N SER A 126 8.22 4.73 12.27
CA SER A 126 9.03 4.68 13.48
C SER A 126 9.87 3.42 13.49
N TYR A 127 11.18 3.62 13.51
CA TYR A 127 12.16 2.53 13.57
C TYR A 127 12.60 2.29 15.01
N ASP A 128 12.45 3.33 15.83
CA ASP A 128 12.89 3.34 17.21
C ASP A 128 11.74 3.03 18.18
N ASP A 129 10.50 3.02 17.68
CA ASP A 129 9.30 2.90 18.52
C ASP A 129 8.15 2.25 17.72
N LEU A 130 8.19 0.93 17.56
CA LEU A 130 7.13 0.16 16.93
C LEU A 130 5.82 0.20 17.74
N ASP A 131 5.91 0.53 19.04
CA ASP A 131 4.77 0.61 19.94
C ASP A 131 3.79 1.74 19.55
N LYS A 132 4.21 2.66 18.69
CA LYS A 132 3.29 3.64 18.08
C LYS A 132 2.17 3.01 17.26
N ALA A 133 2.32 1.76 16.88
CA ALA A 133 1.26 0.99 16.22
C ALA A 133 0.19 0.49 17.19
N LEU A 134 0.51 0.28 18.47
CA LEU A 134 -0.39 -0.32 19.46
C LEU A 134 -1.72 0.42 19.66
N PRO A 135 -1.78 1.77 19.65
CA PRO A 135 -3.05 2.48 19.76
C PRO A 135 -4.07 2.17 18.65
N PHE A 136 -3.62 1.60 17.53
CA PHE A 136 -4.48 1.28 16.39
C PHE A 136 -5.09 -0.13 16.46
N GLU A 137 -4.73 -0.93 17.48
CA GLU A 137 -5.38 -2.23 17.71
C GLU A 137 -6.88 -2.06 17.95
N GLY A 138 -7.67 -2.84 17.21
CA GLY A 138 -9.13 -2.72 17.20
C GLY A 138 -9.70 -1.63 16.30
N HIS A 139 -8.86 -0.77 15.73
CA HIS A 139 -9.24 0.30 14.79
C HIS A 139 -8.77 0.03 13.36
N ALA A 140 -7.52 -0.38 13.19
CA ALA A 140 -6.95 -0.78 11.89
C ALA A 140 -6.99 -2.30 11.72
N ASP A 141 -6.75 -2.77 10.49
CA ASP A 141 -6.69 -4.19 10.14
C ASP A 141 -5.25 -4.67 9.91
N MET A 142 -4.35 -3.76 9.54
CA MET A 142 -2.94 -4.06 9.26
C MET A 142 -2.07 -2.84 9.56
N ILE A 143 -0.78 -3.09 9.77
CA ILE A 143 0.25 -2.06 9.95
C ILE A 143 1.24 -2.13 8.79
N PHE A 144 1.64 -0.98 8.30
CA PHE A 144 2.78 -0.83 7.40
C PHE A 144 3.92 -0.13 8.13
N PHE A 145 4.99 -0.86 8.43
CA PHE A 145 6.23 -0.30 8.95
C PHE A 145 7.12 0.17 7.80
N LYS A 146 7.24 1.47 7.66
CA LYS A 146 8.10 2.08 6.65
C LYS A 146 9.52 2.22 7.19
N LEU A 147 10.45 1.54 6.57
CA LEU A 147 11.86 1.55 6.96
C LEU A 147 12.57 2.82 6.45
N ASN A 148 13.45 3.37 7.28
CA ASN A 148 14.28 4.50 6.88
C ASN A 148 15.47 4.02 6.02
N PRO A 149 15.71 4.64 4.85
CA PRO A 149 16.85 4.30 4.00
C PRO A 149 18.22 4.40 4.69
N ILE A 150 18.35 5.27 5.70
CA ILE A 150 19.61 5.44 6.45
C ILE A 150 19.91 4.23 7.31
N LEU A 151 18.89 3.62 7.93
CA LEU A 151 19.04 2.40 8.76
C LEU A 151 19.37 1.18 7.91
N LEU A 152 18.93 1.17 6.66
CA LEU A 152 19.13 0.06 5.73
C LEU A 152 20.57 -0.09 5.27
N LYS A 153 21.43 0.93 5.48
CA LYS A 153 22.83 0.96 5.06
C LYS A 153 23.82 0.51 6.14
N SER A 154 23.35 0.14 7.32
CA SER A 154 24.20 -0.09 8.49
C SER A 154 23.92 -1.45 9.17
N GLN A 155 24.77 -1.78 10.18
CA GLN A 155 24.53 -2.91 11.10
C GLN A 155 23.19 -2.80 11.89
N GLU A 156 22.46 -1.72 11.74
CA GLU A 156 21.21 -1.45 12.45
C GLU A 156 20.02 -2.24 11.90
N ILE A 157 20.09 -2.74 10.66
CA ILE A 157 19.02 -3.59 10.11
C ILE A 157 18.78 -4.85 10.96
N SER A 158 19.83 -5.40 11.57
CA SER A 158 19.70 -6.56 12.47
C SER A 158 18.90 -6.21 13.72
N LYS A 159 19.06 -4.99 14.25
CA LYS A 159 18.27 -4.48 15.39
C LYS A 159 16.80 -4.29 14.99
N THR A 160 16.55 -3.78 13.78
CA THR A 160 15.19 -3.64 13.25
C THR A 160 14.51 -5.01 13.12
N VAL A 161 15.21 -6.00 12.60
CA VAL A 161 14.69 -7.37 12.50
C VAL A 161 14.42 -7.97 13.89
N GLU A 162 15.29 -7.73 14.85
CA GLU A 162 15.09 -8.15 16.25
C GLU A 162 13.87 -7.47 16.86
N ALA A 163 13.73 -6.16 16.68
CA ALA A 163 12.57 -5.40 17.17
C ALA A 163 11.25 -5.90 16.54
N LEU A 164 11.23 -6.17 15.23
CA LEU A 164 10.06 -6.73 14.54
C LEU A 164 9.74 -8.15 15.02
N ASN A 165 10.74 -8.96 15.34
CA ASN A 165 10.53 -10.28 15.92
C ASN A 165 9.94 -10.24 17.33
N ASN A 166 10.28 -9.20 18.09
CA ASN A 166 9.79 -9.00 19.45
C ASN A 166 8.51 -8.14 19.50
N PHE A 167 8.06 -7.62 18.36
CA PHE A 167 6.85 -6.82 18.32
C PHE A 167 5.62 -7.66 18.62
N THR A 168 4.88 -7.25 19.65
CA THR A 168 3.69 -7.94 20.12
C THR A 168 2.46 -7.10 19.81
N SER A 169 1.79 -7.42 18.74
CA SER A 169 0.49 -6.84 18.36
C SER A 169 -0.39 -7.93 17.78
N SER A 170 -1.70 -7.77 17.94
CA SER A 170 -2.69 -8.61 17.28
C SER A 170 -2.82 -8.29 15.78
N LEU A 171 -2.33 -7.13 15.35
CA LEU A 171 -2.42 -6.69 13.95
C LEU A 171 -1.32 -7.32 13.09
N PRO A 172 -1.68 -7.92 11.98
CA PRO A 172 -0.70 -8.33 10.98
C PRO A 172 0.01 -7.11 10.38
N PHE A 173 1.27 -7.28 10.00
CA PHE A 173 2.06 -6.19 9.47
C PHE A 173 2.89 -6.58 8.25
N PHE A 174 3.22 -5.59 7.46
CA PHE A 174 4.24 -5.69 6.42
C PHE A 174 5.24 -4.54 6.53
N VAL A 175 6.37 -4.73 5.88
CA VAL A 175 7.52 -3.84 5.98
C VAL A 175 7.88 -3.34 4.59
N GLY A 176 8.32 -2.11 4.45
CA GLY A 176 8.73 -1.55 3.17
C GLY A 176 9.53 -0.27 3.34
N GLY A 177 9.86 0.34 2.22
CA GLY A 177 10.79 1.43 2.11
C GLY A 177 11.95 0.96 1.24
N ASP A 178 12.87 1.82 0.91
CA ASP A 178 13.97 1.66 -0.07
C ASP A 178 14.77 0.32 0.10
N ALA A 179 14.13 -0.78 -0.30
CA ALA A 179 14.53 -2.15 0.01
C ALA A 179 15.36 -2.77 -1.14
N GLY A 180 16.63 -2.40 -1.23
CA GLY A 180 17.58 -3.15 -2.07
C GLY A 180 17.76 -4.61 -1.61
N GLU A 181 18.43 -5.43 -2.42
CA GLU A 181 18.61 -6.87 -2.15
C GLU A 181 19.16 -7.18 -0.75
N SER A 182 20.09 -6.35 -0.25
CA SER A 182 20.68 -6.54 1.10
C SER A 182 19.64 -6.42 2.20
N VAL A 183 18.69 -5.52 2.05
CA VAL A 183 17.58 -5.31 2.97
C VAL A 183 16.62 -6.49 2.93
N VAL A 184 16.21 -6.90 1.73
CA VAL A 184 15.34 -8.06 1.55
C VAL A 184 15.96 -9.30 2.19
N ASN A 185 17.26 -9.54 2.03
CA ASN A 185 17.96 -10.64 2.67
C ASN A 185 17.95 -10.56 4.21
N ALA A 186 18.11 -9.35 4.77
CA ALA A 186 18.03 -9.19 6.22
C ALA A 186 16.60 -9.42 6.74
N LEU A 187 15.58 -8.95 6.01
CA LEU A 187 14.17 -9.11 6.39
C LEU A 187 13.68 -10.56 6.38
N LYS A 188 14.38 -11.48 5.72
CA LYS A 188 14.17 -12.94 5.86
C LYS A 188 14.39 -13.46 7.30
N GLY A 189 15.11 -12.71 8.12
CA GLY A 189 15.26 -13.00 9.54
C GLY A 189 14.01 -12.73 10.39
N ILE A 190 12.96 -12.14 9.81
CA ILE A 190 11.69 -11.93 10.51
C ILE A 190 10.97 -13.27 10.64
N LYS A 191 10.72 -13.67 11.89
CA LYS A 191 10.05 -14.92 12.27
C LYS A 191 8.71 -14.66 12.98
N ASN A 192 8.32 -13.40 13.10
CA ASN A 192 7.07 -13.02 13.71
C ASN A 192 5.91 -13.53 12.85
N GLU A 193 4.96 -14.26 13.43
CA GLU A 193 3.83 -14.87 12.72
C GLU A 193 2.86 -13.83 12.14
N ALA A 194 2.84 -12.62 12.68
CA ALA A 194 2.04 -11.51 12.16
C ALA A 194 2.67 -10.83 10.92
N PHE A 195 3.89 -11.20 10.53
CA PHE A 195 4.55 -10.65 9.35
C PHE A 195 3.96 -11.19 8.06
N LEU A 196 3.37 -10.31 7.24
CA LEU A 196 2.73 -10.66 5.98
C LEU A 196 3.67 -10.64 4.77
N GLY A 197 4.75 -9.83 4.83
CA GLY A 197 5.65 -9.69 3.70
C GLY A 197 6.14 -8.26 3.48
N LEU A 198 6.55 -7.97 2.24
CA LEU A 198 7.16 -6.69 1.88
C LEU A 198 6.21 -5.83 1.03
N ASN A 199 6.25 -4.53 1.28
CA ASN A 199 5.79 -3.52 0.35
C ASN A 199 6.97 -2.98 -0.44
N VAL A 200 6.90 -3.03 -1.76
CA VAL A 200 7.90 -2.50 -2.69
C VAL A 200 7.29 -1.38 -3.54
N ASP A 201 8.06 -0.34 -3.80
CA ASP A 201 7.63 0.85 -4.54
C ASP A 201 8.74 1.32 -5.50
N ALA A 202 9.46 2.39 -5.14
CA ALA A 202 10.43 3.06 -6.01
C ALA A 202 11.65 2.19 -6.38
N GLU A 203 12.05 1.29 -5.50
CA GLU A 203 13.23 0.44 -5.66
C GLU A 203 13.14 -0.52 -6.86
N ILE A 204 11.92 -0.83 -7.30
CA ILE A 204 11.68 -1.68 -8.48
C ILE A 204 11.23 -0.88 -9.70
N GLU A 205 11.42 0.43 -9.75
CA GLU A 205 11.02 1.25 -10.89
C GLU A 205 12.12 1.38 -11.94
N THR A 206 11.70 1.50 -13.20
CA THR A 206 12.53 1.99 -14.32
C THR A 206 12.36 3.49 -14.47
N GLU A 207 11.14 3.99 -14.31
CA GLU A 207 10.73 5.38 -14.28
C GLU A 207 9.66 5.55 -13.21
N GLU A 208 9.38 6.77 -12.78
CA GLU A 208 8.38 7.04 -11.72
C GLU A 208 7.03 6.39 -12.02
N GLY A 209 6.63 5.45 -11.15
CA GLY A 209 5.37 4.70 -11.25
C GLY A 209 5.37 3.57 -12.26
N LEU A 210 6.47 3.32 -12.98
CA LEU A 210 6.62 2.22 -13.92
C LEU A 210 7.50 1.13 -13.31
N LYS A 211 6.88 0.05 -12.88
CA LYS A 211 7.56 -1.07 -12.21
C LYS A 211 8.32 -1.95 -13.21
N ASP A 212 9.56 -2.25 -12.89
CA ASP A 212 10.40 -3.20 -13.58
C ASP A 212 10.02 -4.62 -13.17
N ILE A 213 9.49 -5.37 -14.10
CA ILE A 213 8.98 -6.73 -13.84
C ILE A 213 10.14 -7.70 -13.54
N GLU A 214 11.30 -7.54 -14.16
CA GLU A 214 12.46 -8.41 -13.90
C GLU A 214 13.00 -8.20 -12.48
N LYS A 215 13.07 -6.94 -12.03
CA LYS A 215 13.42 -6.64 -10.63
C LYS A 215 12.40 -7.22 -9.65
N LEU A 216 11.09 -7.08 -9.94
CA LEU A 216 10.05 -7.65 -9.10
C LEU A 216 10.18 -9.17 -8.99
N GLN A 217 10.37 -9.87 -10.11
CA GLN A 217 10.60 -11.32 -10.13
C GLN A 217 11.86 -11.71 -9.35
N SER A 218 12.94 -10.97 -9.49
CA SER A 218 14.19 -11.19 -8.76
C SER A 218 13.99 -11.09 -7.24
N LEU A 219 13.24 -10.07 -6.77
CA LEU A 219 12.90 -9.93 -5.36
C LEU A 219 11.99 -11.04 -4.86
N GLN A 220 11.02 -11.49 -5.65
CA GLN A 220 10.15 -12.61 -5.29
C GLN A 220 10.94 -13.92 -5.16
N GLN A 221 11.84 -14.19 -6.10
CA GLN A 221 12.73 -15.37 -6.02
C GLN A 221 13.66 -15.30 -4.82
N LEU A 222 14.13 -14.11 -4.48
CA LEU A 222 14.96 -13.91 -3.31
C LEU A 222 14.17 -14.22 -2.02
N LEU A 223 12.93 -13.80 -1.91
CA LEU A 223 12.06 -14.07 -0.75
C LEU A 223 11.65 -15.53 -0.63
N ALA A 224 11.52 -16.24 -1.74
CA ALA A 224 11.11 -17.66 -1.75
C ALA A 224 12.22 -18.65 -1.32
N ARG A 225 13.46 -18.18 -1.25
CA ARG A 225 14.64 -18.98 -0.78
C ARG A 225 14.86 -18.82 0.71
#